data_bd1a794cefdf6b69d344f8d1c504ce07
#
_entry.id   bd1a794cefdf6b69d344f8d1c504ce07
#
_cell.length_a   1.000
_cell.length_b   1.000
_cell.length_c   1.000
_cell.angle_alpha   90.00
_cell.angle_beta   90.00
_cell.angle_gamma   90.00
#
_symmetry.space_group_name_H-M   'P 1'
#
loop_
_entity.id
_entity.type
_entity.pdbx_description
1 polymer ?
#
loop_
_entity_poly.entity_id
_entity_poly.type
_entity_poly.pdbx_seq_one_letter_code
_entity_poly.pdbx_strand_id
1 'polypeptide(L)'
;TGKMITNTRETEEVGKPKMRSLPRDQWIIVPGTHEAIISEELFRAAQNALQGRIRNVNKNTAGNRANNLFVCDCCGRKLRKNPAKEPHLVCPKNDSIKGAECAGLFVNQAQIEQAVLQMLREQSRIFLEQHCLMQACIDKKLSSIQTELDANTNMTRRLQSRKAELYEQYRAGRISREKFADIQKTDSEKLARLSSRAEEIKRLLVEHYEARGNLAAGKRTADQIILLKDYDPDIIRNFVERDRVYPSGESEIDMRTSSGYAC
;
A
#
# COMPACT_ATOMS: atom_id res chain seq x y z
N THR A 1 -7.02 1.30 -20.76
CA THR A 1 -7.17 2.72 -20.35
C THR A 1 -7.98 3.56 -21.34
N GLY A 2 -8.49 3.00 -22.45
CA GLY A 2 -9.30 3.72 -23.44
C GLY A 2 -8.55 4.81 -24.24
N LYS A 3 -7.23 4.74 -24.31
CA LYS A 3 -6.37 5.70 -25.03
C LYS A 3 -5.71 5.04 -26.24
N MET A 4 -5.75 5.70 -27.38
CA MET A 4 -4.97 5.30 -28.56
C MET A 4 -3.65 6.06 -28.57
N ILE A 5 -2.55 5.34 -28.77
CA ILE A 5 -1.19 5.90 -28.81
C ILE A 5 -0.62 5.62 -30.21
N THR A 6 -0.24 6.69 -30.92
CA THR A 6 0.36 6.60 -32.25
C THR A 6 1.65 7.39 -32.30
N ASN A 7 2.36 7.33 -33.41
CA ASN A 7 3.65 8.00 -33.61
C ASN A 7 4.71 7.63 -32.55
N THR A 8 4.78 6.32 -32.21
CA THR A 8 5.75 5.83 -31.21
C THR A 8 7.11 5.51 -31.82
N ARG A 9 7.18 5.35 -33.14
CA ARG A 9 8.39 4.96 -33.90
C ARG A 9 8.42 5.70 -35.25
N GLU A 10 9.62 5.98 -35.72
CA GLU A 10 9.88 6.47 -37.07
C GLU A 10 10.93 5.62 -37.79
N THR A 11 10.93 5.60 -39.09
CA THR A 11 11.98 4.98 -39.91
C THR A 11 13.17 5.93 -40.03
N GLU A 12 14.40 5.45 -39.78
CA GLU A 12 15.63 6.26 -39.91
C GLU A 12 15.85 6.77 -41.34
N GLU A 13 15.51 5.93 -42.33
CA GLU A 13 15.59 6.28 -43.75
C GLU A 13 14.45 5.65 -44.53
N VAL A 14 13.93 6.34 -45.53
CA VAL A 14 12.88 5.83 -46.42
C VAL A 14 13.39 4.59 -47.16
N GLY A 15 12.67 3.43 -47.02
CA GLY A 15 13.02 2.16 -47.67
C GLY A 15 13.90 1.24 -46.82
N LYS A 16 14.37 1.63 -45.65
CA LYS A 16 15.06 0.74 -44.72
C LYS A 16 14.12 0.21 -43.61
N PRO A 17 14.21 -1.09 -43.23
CA PRO A 17 13.33 -1.67 -42.22
C PRO A 17 13.68 -1.25 -40.77
N LYS A 18 14.73 -0.46 -40.55
CA LYS A 18 15.19 -0.06 -39.23
C LYS A 18 14.33 1.07 -38.69
N MET A 19 13.65 0.80 -37.57
CA MET A 19 12.80 1.77 -36.87
C MET A 19 13.48 2.24 -35.59
N ARG A 20 13.40 3.55 -35.34
CA ARG A 20 13.83 4.19 -34.09
C ARG A 20 12.62 4.56 -33.25
N SER A 21 12.69 4.27 -31.95
CA SER A 21 11.63 4.70 -31.00
C SER A 21 11.73 6.20 -30.76
N LEU A 22 10.62 6.90 -30.87
CA LEU A 22 10.51 8.31 -30.56
C LEU A 22 10.38 8.56 -29.04
N PRO A 23 10.90 9.67 -28.53
CA PRO A 23 10.67 10.05 -27.14
C PRO A 23 9.18 10.34 -26.88
N ARG A 24 8.76 10.21 -25.61
CA ARG A 24 7.33 10.24 -25.23
C ARG A 24 6.62 11.58 -25.51
N ASP A 25 7.34 12.66 -25.54
CA ASP A 25 6.85 14.01 -25.85
C ASP A 25 6.39 14.15 -27.32
N GLN A 26 6.89 13.28 -28.20
CA GLN A 26 6.50 13.23 -29.61
C GLN A 26 5.39 12.21 -29.92
N TRP A 27 4.92 11.47 -28.90
CA TRP A 27 3.82 10.54 -29.08
C TRP A 27 2.49 11.25 -29.18
N ILE A 28 1.66 10.82 -30.11
CA ILE A 28 0.29 11.31 -30.23
C ILE A 28 -0.61 10.42 -29.39
N ILE A 29 -1.17 10.97 -28.31
CA ILE A 29 -2.04 10.26 -27.39
C ILE A 29 -3.45 10.84 -27.51
N VAL A 30 -4.39 10.02 -27.97
CA VAL A 30 -5.79 10.40 -28.09
C VAL A 30 -6.59 9.69 -27.00
N PRO A 31 -7.12 10.40 -26.00
CA PRO A 31 -7.93 9.79 -24.94
C PRO A 31 -9.35 9.48 -25.43
N GLY A 32 -10.01 8.50 -24.80
CA GLY A 32 -11.43 8.22 -25.02
C GLY A 32 -11.77 7.61 -26.38
N THR A 33 -10.82 6.97 -27.07
CA THR A 33 -11.06 6.34 -28.38
C THR A 33 -11.85 5.02 -28.32
N HIS A 34 -11.89 4.38 -27.15
CA HIS A 34 -12.63 3.15 -26.90
C HIS A 34 -12.89 3.01 -25.39
N GLU A 35 -13.82 2.14 -25.01
CA GLU A 35 -14.14 1.85 -23.62
C GLU A 35 -12.93 1.24 -22.89
N ALA A 36 -12.63 1.72 -21.70
CA ALA A 36 -11.49 1.25 -20.92
C ALA A 36 -11.80 -0.12 -20.28
N ILE A 37 -11.04 -1.15 -20.60
CA ILE A 37 -11.15 -2.50 -20.01
C ILE A 37 -10.70 -2.51 -18.55
N ILE A 38 -9.74 -1.66 -18.17
CA ILE A 38 -9.21 -1.51 -16.81
C ILE A 38 -9.10 -0.04 -16.42
N SER A 39 -9.23 0.26 -15.13
CA SER A 39 -9.06 1.61 -14.61
C SER A 39 -7.62 2.09 -14.79
N GLU A 40 -7.43 3.42 -14.86
CA GLU A 40 -6.10 4.01 -14.99
C GLU A 40 -5.21 3.74 -13.78
N GLU A 41 -5.81 3.65 -12.59
CA GLU A 41 -5.13 3.30 -11.33
C GLU A 41 -4.56 1.88 -11.38
N LEU A 42 -5.37 0.91 -11.80
CA LEU A 42 -4.93 -0.48 -11.94
C LEU A 42 -3.82 -0.60 -13.00
N PHE A 43 -3.94 0.14 -14.11
CA PHE A 43 -2.91 0.19 -15.13
C PHE A 43 -1.60 0.76 -14.60
N ARG A 44 -1.65 1.87 -13.83
CA ARG A 44 -0.46 2.48 -13.20
C ARG A 44 0.18 1.54 -12.18
N ALA A 45 -0.62 0.88 -11.36
CA ALA A 45 -0.10 -0.11 -10.40
C ALA A 45 0.61 -1.26 -11.13
N ALA A 46 0.04 -1.77 -12.22
CA ALA A 46 0.68 -2.80 -13.05
C ALA A 46 1.97 -2.30 -13.70
N GLN A 47 2.00 -1.05 -14.23
CA GLN A 47 3.20 -0.46 -14.82
C GLN A 47 4.31 -0.29 -13.78
N ASN A 48 4.00 0.17 -12.58
CA ASN A 48 4.95 0.31 -11.47
C ASN A 48 5.52 -1.06 -11.06
N ALA A 49 4.69 -2.09 -10.98
CA ALA A 49 5.12 -3.46 -10.71
C ALA A 49 6.03 -4.01 -11.82
N LEU A 50 5.75 -3.68 -13.08
CA LEU A 50 6.59 -4.05 -14.23
C LEU A 50 7.90 -3.29 -14.27
N GLN A 51 7.91 -1.98 -13.95
CA GLN A 51 9.15 -1.18 -13.92
C GLN A 51 10.17 -1.73 -12.91
N GLY A 52 9.70 -2.31 -11.81
CA GLY A 52 10.54 -3.07 -10.88
C GLY A 52 11.16 -4.35 -11.48
N ARG A 53 10.53 -4.92 -12.53
CA ARG A 53 10.96 -6.17 -13.18
C ARG A 53 11.82 -5.98 -14.45
N ILE A 54 11.78 -4.82 -15.10
CA ILE A 54 12.39 -4.60 -16.45
C ILE A 54 13.90 -4.33 -16.40
N ARG A 55 14.57 -4.38 -15.25
CA ARG A 55 16.03 -4.27 -15.23
C ARG A 55 16.70 -5.63 -15.23
N ASN A 56 17.21 -6.01 -16.43
CA ASN A 56 18.12 -7.12 -16.72
C ASN A 56 17.54 -8.54 -16.82
N VAL A 57 16.95 -8.83 -17.95
CA VAL A 57 16.92 -10.20 -18.47
C VAL A 57 18.23 -10.50 -19.24
N ASN A 58 19.35 -10.55 -18.53
CA ASN A 58 20.46 -11.37 -18.97
C ASN A 58 20.19 -12.78 -18.45
N LYS A 59 19.81 -13.68 -19.37
CA LYS A 59 19.37 -15.05 -19.09
C LYS A 59 20.43 -15.98 -18.46
N ASN A 60 21.60 -15.46 -18.10
CA ASN A 60 22.72 -16.25 -17.57
C ASN A 60 23.01 -16.05 -16.08
N THR A 61 22.11 -15.41 -15.30
CA THR A 61 22.33 -15.18 -13.87
C THR A 61 21.14 -15.58 -13.01
N ALA A 62 20.77 -16.86 -13.06
CA ALA A 62 19.85 -17.43 -12.06
C ALA A 62 20.42 -17.29 -10.62
N GLY A 63 21.75 -17.11 -10.49
CA GLY A 63 22.44 -16.92 -9.20
C GLY A 63 22.44 -15.49 -8.64
N ASN A 64 22.04 -14.45 -9.41
CA ASN A 64 22.20 -13.05 -8.99
C ASN A 64 20.91 -12.34 -8.53
N ARG A 65 19.78 -13.02 -8.49
CA ARG A 65 18.51 -12.41 -8.10
C ARG A 65 18.39 -12.13 -6.58
N ALA A 66 19.12 -12.88 -5.79
CA ALA A 66 19.09 -12.74 -4.32
C ALA A 66 19.62 -11.37 -3.82
N ASN A 67 20.56 -10.78 -4.54
CA ASN A 67 21.36 -9.65 -4.05
C ASN A 67 20.78 -8.25 -4.35
N ASN A 68 19.56 -8.15 -4.86
CA ASN A 68 18.98 -6.84 -5.19
C ASN A 68 18.50 -6.04 -3.97
N LEU A 69 18.49 -6.64 -2.79
CA LEU A 69 18.10 -5.96 -1.55
C LEU A 69 19.27 -5.18 -0.94
N PHE A 70 20.49 -5.71 -1.03
CA PHE A 70 21.66 -5.11 -0.37
C PHE A 70 22.25 -3.98 -1.21
N VAL A 71 22.35 -2.80 -0.64
CA VAL A 71 22.92 -1.61 -1.25
C VAL A 71 24.04 -1.04 -0.39
N CYS A 72 25.07 -0.48 -1.02
CA CYS A 72 26.14 0.22 -0.31
C CYS A 72 25.60 1.55 0.22
N ASP A 73 25.71 1.82 1.53
CA ASP A 73 25.28 3.09 2.11
C ASP A 73 26.07 4.27 1.55
N CYS A 74 27.37 4.16 1.38
CA CYS A 74 28.22 5.27 0.89
C CYS A 74 27.89 5.73 -0.54
N CYS A 75 27.45 4.84 -1.45
CA CYS A 75 27.26 5.20 -2.87
C CYS A 75 25.92 4.77 -3.47
N GLY A 76 25.04 4.14 -2.70
CA GLY A 76 23.72 3.70 -3.12
C GLY A 76 23.69 2.58 -4.19
N ARG A 77 24.86 2.05 -4.57
CA ARG A 77 24.92 0.97 -5.58
C ARG A 77 24.60 -0.37 -4.94
N LYS A 78 23.93 -1.24 -5.71
CA LYS A 78 23.68 -2.62 -5.32
C LYS A 78 24.97 -3.37 -5.14
N LEU A 79 25.06 -4.14 -4.05
CA LEU A 79 26.22 -4.97 -3.78
C LEU A 79 26.26 -6.13 -4.75
N ARG A 80 27.48 -6.55 -5.10
CA ARG A 80 27.75 -7.65 -6.02
C ARG A 80 28.28 -8.85 -5.23
N LYS A 81 27.79 -10.03 -5.57
CA LYS A 81 28.33 -11.27 -5.04
C LYS A 81 29.69 -11.56 -5.65
N ASN A 82 30.68 -11.75 -4.81
CA ASN A 82 31.98 -12.27 -5.24
C ASN A 82 31.90 -13.80 -5.32
N PRO A 83 32.24 -14.44 -6.46
CA PRO A 83 32.20 -15.89 -6.64
C PRO A 83 33.42 -16.55 -5.95
N ALA A 84 33.43 -16.54 -4.64
CA ALA A 84 34.41 -17.27 -3.82
C ALA A 84 33.77 -18.54 -3.23
N LYS A 85 34.59 -19.39 -2.60
CA LYS A 85 34.10 -20.60 -1.90
C LYS A 85 33.08 -20.23 -0.81
N GLU A 86 33.30 -19.12 -0.14
CA GLU A 86 32.33 -18.43 0.71
C GLU A 86 31.89 -17.14 0.02
N PRO A 87 30.61 -17.01 -0.34
CA PRO A 87 30.16 -15.84 -1.08
C PRO A 87 30.14 -14.59 -0.19
N HIS A 88 30.77 -13.54 -0.69
CA HIS A 88 30.80 -12.23 -0.04
C HIS A 88 30.09 -11.19 -0.91
N LEU A 89 29.49 -10.20 -0.26
CA LEU A 89 28.91 -9.04 -0.90
C LEU A 89 29.93 -7.91 -0.90
N VAL A 90 30.19 -7.33 -2.08
CA VAL A 90 31.17 -6.27 -2.29
C VAL A 90 30.55 -5.11 -3.06
N CYS A 91 31.00 -3.90 -2.78
CA CYS A 91 30.58 -2.74 -3.57
C CYS A 91 31.30 -2.72 -4.93
N PRO A 92 30.56 -2.65 -6.06
CA PRO A 92 31.20 -2.60 -7.39
C PRO A 92 32.13 -1.41 -7.61
N LYS A 93 31.93 -0.30 -6.88
CA LYS A 93 32.77 0.90 -6.95
C LYS A 93 34.17 0.65 -6.37
N ASN A 94 34.28 -0.30 -5.46
CA ASN A 94 35.55 -0.67 -4.84
C ASN A 94 36.57 -1.21 -5.88
N ASP A 95 36.08 -1.94 -6.90
CA ASP A 95 36.94 -2.47 -7.97
C ASP A 95 37.33 -1.41 -9.00
N SER A 96 36.59 -0.29 -9.05
CA SER A 96 36.72 0.72 -10.12
C SER A 96 37.51 1.96 -9.70
N ILE A 97 37.53 2.28 -8.40
CA ILE A 97 38.13 3.53 -7.89
C ILE A 97 38.96 3.23 -6.64
N LYS A 98 40.27 3.40 -6.76
CA LYS A 98 41.22 3.33 -5.61
C LYS A 98 40.91 4.45 -4.62
N GLY A 99 40.77 4.11 -3.33
CA GLY A 99 40.50 5.10 -2.28
C GLY A 99 39.05 5.57 -2.21
N ALA A 100 38.09 4.83 -2.79
CA ALA A 100 36.67 5.12 -2.60
C ALA A 100 36.26 4.95 -1.13
N GLU A 101 35.32 5.77 -0.64
CA GLU A 101 34.74 5.64 0.71
C GLU A 101 34.12 4.25 0.97
N CYS A 102 33.76 3.55 -0.08
CA CYS A 102 33.28 2.16 -0.05
C CYS A 102 34.43 1.14 0.04
N ALA A 103 35.71 1.58 0.07
CA ALA A 103 36.85 0.68 0.16
C ALA A 103 36.76 -0.12 1.46
N GLY A 104 36.84 -1.46 1.33
CA GLY A 104 36.73 -2.35 2.49
C GLY A 104 35.31 -2.89 2.75
N LEU A 105 34.28 -2.48 2.00
CA LEU A 105 32.98 -3.12 2.11
C LEU A 105 33.04 -4.54 1.57
N PHE A 106 33.16 -5.47 2.50
CA PHE A 106 33.33 -6.89 2.26
C PHE A 106 32.60 -7.66 3.36
N VAL A 107 31.39 -8.13 3.08
CA VAL A 107 30.50 -8.76 4.07
C VAL A 107 30.14 -10.17 3.61
N ASN A 108 30.19 -11.14 4.53
CA ASN A 108 29.77 -12.50 4.26
C ASN A 108 28.27 -12.53 3.99
N GLN A 109 27.88 -13.06 2.82
CA GLN A 109 26.48 -13.09 2.38
C GLN A 109 25.58 -13.86 3.36
N ALA A 110 26.00 -15.02 3.82
CA ALA A 110 25.18 -15.86 4.69
C ALA A 110 24.98 -15.21 6.06
N GLN A 111 25.98 -14.50 6.57
CA GLN A 111 25.89 -13.80 7.87
C GLN A 111 24.89 -12.64 7.79
N ILE A 112 24.94 -11.81 6.74
CA ILE A 112 24.02 -10.69 6.63
C ILE A 112 22.59 -11.17 6.33
N GLU A 113 22.42 -12.19 5.49
CA GLU A 113 21.10 -12.79 5.23
C GLU A 113 20.47 -13.37 6.52
N GLN A 114 21.27 -14.02 7.35
CA GLN A 114 20.84 -14.54 8.64
C GLN A 114 20.50 -13.42 9.63
N ALA A 115 21.29 -12.35 9.68
CA ALA A 115 21.02 -11.19 10.53
C ALA A 115 19.70 -10.50 10.14
N VAL A 116 19.46 -10.30 8.84
CA VAL A 116 18.18 -9.76 8.33
C VAL A 116 17.00 -10.64 8.73
N LEU A 117 17.11 -11.96 8.55
CA LEU A 117 16.04 -12.89 8.91
C LEU A 117 15.78 -12.88 10.42
N GLN A 118 16.82 -12.84 11.24
CA GLN A 118 16.68 -12.77 12.70
C GLN A 118 16.02 -11.46 13.13
N MET A 119 16.41 -10.34 12.57
CA MET A 119 15.80 -9.04 12.88
C MET A 119 14.31 -9.03 12.50
N LEU A 120 13.96 -9.54 11.31
CA LEU A 120 12.56 -9.63 10.90
C LEU A 120 11.73 -10.55 11.81
N ARG A 121 12.31 -11.65 12.30
CA ARG A 121 11.66 -12.53 13.27
C ARG A 121 11.39 -11.82 14.60
N GLU A 122 12.36 -11.09 15.13
CA GLU A 122 12.17 -10.33 16.37
C GLU A 122 11.11 -9.24 16.21
N GLN A 123 11.13 -8.49 15.12
CA GLN A 123 10.08 -7.51 14.82
C GLN A 123 8.69 -8.17 14.70
N SER A 124 8.62 -9.34 14.06
CA SER A 124 7.39 -10.11 13.94
C SER A 124 6.87 -10.59 15.30
N ARG A 125 7.73 -11.00 16.22
CA ARG A 125 7.35 -11.40 17.59
C ARG A 125 6.79 -10.22 18.37
N ILE A 126 7.49 -9.07 18.36
CA ILE A 126 7.02 -7.83 19.00
C ILE A 126 5.63 -7.44 18.45
N PHE A 127 5.46 -7.49 17.13
CA PHE A 127 4.18 -7.21 16.51
C PHE A 127 3.08 -8.16 16.99
N LEU A 128 3.34 -9.47 17.05
CA LEU A 128 2.36 -10.47 17.50
C LEU A 128 1.97 -10.31 18.97
N GLU A 129 2.91 -9.93 19.84
CA GLU A 129 2.64 -9.62 21.25
C GLU A 129 1.65 -8.44 21.37
N GLN A 130 1.82 -7.40 20.56
CA GLN A 130 0.96 -6.22 20.58
C GLN A 130 -0.36 -6.42 19.81
N HIS A 131 -0.39 -7.34 18.87
CA HIS A 131 -1.53 -7.58 17.97
C HIS A 131 -2.84 -7.79 18.73
N CYS A 132 -2.81 -8.58 19.80
CA CYS A 132 -4.01 -8.91 20.58
C CYS A 132 -4.65 -7.66 21.22
N LEU A 133 -3.84 -6.75 21.74
CA LEU A 133 -4.29 -5.48 22.31
C LEU A 133 -4.83 -4.55 21.25
N MET A 134 -4.14 -4.44 20.12
CA MET A 134 -4.59 -3.63 18.97
C MET A 134 -5.92 -4.13 18.42
N GLN A 135 -6.06 -5.45 18.25
CA GLN A 135 -7.30 -6.08 17.80
C GLN A 135 -8.46 -5.76 18.75
N ALA A 136 -8.28 -5.95 20.06
CA ALA A 136 -9.30 -5.65 21.06
C ALA A 136 -9.69 -4.15 21.05
N CYS A 137 -8.74 -3.25 20.85
CA CYS A 137 -8.99 -1.82 20.75
C CYS A 137 -9.85 -1.48 19.52
N ILE A 138 -9.50 -2.04 18.35
CA ILE A 138 -10.27 -1.82 17.11
C ILE A 138 -11.68 -2.41 17.24
N ASP A 139 -11.81 -3.63 17.75
CA ASP A 139 -13.11 -4.29 17.93
C ASP A 139 -14.02 -3.51 18.89
N LYS A 140 -13.46 -2.95 19.97
CA LYS A 140 -14.21 -2.07 20.89
C LYS A 140 -14.68 -0.80 20.20
N LYS A 141 -13.84 -0.14 19.41
CA LYS A 141 -14.23 1.05 18.63
C LYS A 141 -15.31 0.72 17.61
N LEU A 142 -15.16 -0.37 16.85
CA LEU A 142 -16.17 -0.82 15.90
C LEU A 142 -17.53 -1.07 16.57
N SER A 143 -17.54 -1.75 17.72
CA SER A 143 -18.78 -1.97 18.50
C SER A 143 -19.43 -0.66 18.94
N SER A 144 -18.64 0.30 19.42
CA SER A 144 -19.14 1.63 19.83
C SER A 144 -19.74 2.39 18.65
N ILE A 145 -19.05 2.42 17.51
CA ILE A 145 -19.52 3.11 16.29
C ILE A 145 -20.79 2.46 15.75
N GLN A 146 -20.86 1.12 15.77
CA GLN A 146 -22.06 0.38 15.37
C GLN A 146 -23.26 0.72 16.25
N THR A 147 -23.06 0.76 17.56
CA THR A 147 -24.10 1.16 18.53
C THR A 147 -24.61 2.57 18.26
N GLU A 148 -23.72 3.51 17.92
CA GLU A 148 -24.09 4.88 17.57
C GLU A 148 -24.91 4.91 16.25
N LEU A 149 -24.52 4.12 15.25
CA LEU A 149 -25.27 4.00 14.00
C LEU A 149 -26.68 3.47 14.23
N ASP A 150 -26.81 2.45 15.06
CA ASP A 150 -28.09 1.84 15.39
C ASP A 150 -29.00 2.84 16.14
N ALA A 151 -28.43 3.59 17.08
CA ALA A 151 -29.16 4.65 17.79
C ALA A 151 -29.63 5.76 16.83
N ASN A 152 -28.77 6.21 15.93
CA ASN A 152 -29.09 7.19 14.89
C ASN A 152 -30.22 6.69 13.96
N THR A 153 -30.10 5.44 13.50
CA THR A 153 -31.11 4.80 12.64
C THR A 153 -32.47 4.67 13.34
N ASN A 154 -32.47 4.28 14.60
CA ASN A 154 -33.69 4.17 15.40
C ASN A 154 -34.34 5.55 15.62
N MET A 155 -33.55 6.59 15.86
CA MET A 155 -34.06 7.96 15.98
C MET A 155 -34.65 8.46 14.67
N THR A 156 -33.98 8.20 13.56
CA THR A 156 -34.49 8.54 12.21
C THR A 156 -35.83 7.86 11.94
N ARG A 157 -35.97 6.57 12.25
CA ARG A 157 -37.21 5.82 12.09
C ARG A 157 -38.34 6.41 12.93
N ARG A 158 -38.06 6.75 14.21
CA ARG A 158 -39.05 7.37 15.10
C ARG A 158 -39.55 8.72 14.58
N LEU A 159 -38.65 9.57 14.06
CA LEU A 159 -39.03 10.86 13.47
C LEU A 159 -39.86 10.68 12.19
N GLN A 160 -39.53 9.68 11.38
CA GLN A 160 -40.31 9.35 10.18
C GLN A 160 -41.75 8.88 10.52
N SER A 161 -41.90 7.98 11.52
CA SER A 161 -43.20 7.55 12.00
C SER A 161 -44.02 8.70 12.58
N ARG A 162 -43.39 9.55 13.38
CA ARG A 162 -44.01 10.76 13.95
C ARG A 162 -44.53 11.70 12.85
N LYS A 163 -43.84 11.80 11.73
CA LYS A 163 -44.29 12.64 10.59
C LYS A 163 -45.65 12.23 10.07
N ALA A 164 -45.91 10.93 9.98
CA ALA A 164 -47.23 10.40 9.56
C ALA A 164 -48.33 10.74 10.59
N GLU A 165 -48.06 10.48 11.88
CA GLU A 165 -48.98 10.78 12.98
C GLU A 165 -49.31 12.30 13.07
N LEU A 166 -48.31 13.15 12.87
CA LEU A 166 -48.45 14.59 12.86
C LEU A 166 -49.39 15.05 11.71
N TYR A 167 -49.26 14.43 10.54
CA TYR A 167 -50.14 14.73 9.42
C TYR A 167 -51.60 14.32 9.69
N GLU A 168 -51.83 13.16 10.31
CA GLU A 168 -53.16 12.71 10.71
C GLU A 168 -53.78 13.64 11.77
N GLN A 169 -53.04 14.11 12.76
CA GLN A 169 -53.51 15.09 13.76
C GLN A 169 -53.90 16.43 13.14
N TYR A 170 -53.09 16.90 12.16
CA TYR A 170 -53.44 18.10 11.40
C TYR A 170 -54.74 17.92 10.60
N ARG A 171 -54.87 16.80 9.86
CA ARG A 171 -56.04 16.49 9.07
C ARG A 171 -57.30 16.35 9.94
N ALA A 172 -57.19 15.83 11.15
CA ALA A 172 -58.25 15.71 12.12
C ALA A 172 -58.61 17.03 12.82
N GLY A 173 -57.91 18.15 12.49
CA GLY A 173 -58.15 19.47 13.12
C GLY A 173 -57.65 19.60 14.54
N ARG A 174 -56.86 18.65 15.04
CA ARG A 174 -56.32 18.65 16.43
C ARG A 174 -55.20 19.63 16.64
N ILE A 175 -54.51 20.03 15.56
CA ILE A 175 -53.40 21.01 15.61
C ILE A 175 -53.63 22.07 14.53
N SER A 176 -53.19 23.32 14.85
CA SER A 176 -53.28 24.44 13.90
C SER A 176 -52.24 24.28 12.76
N ARG A 177 -52.46 24.96 11.65
CA ARG A 177 -51.54 24.98 10.50
C ARG A 177 -50.16 25.50 10.88
N GLU A 178 -50.08 26.52 11.75
CA GLU A 178 -48.83 27.10 12.22
C GLU A 178 -48.03 26.10 13.05
N LYS A 179 -48.66 25.45 14.03
CA LYS A 179 -48.00 24.41 14.86
C LYS A 179 -47.54 23.24 14.03
N PHE A 180 -48.32 22.81 13.01
CA PHE A 180 -47.92 21.77 12.09
C PHE A 180 -46.67 22.14 11.32
N ALA A 181 -46.61 23.36 10.76
CA ALA A 181 -45.46 23.84 9.99
C ALA A 181 -44.19 23.96 10.87
N ASP A 182 -44.29 24.44 12.10
CA ASP A 182 -43.16 24.56 13.03
C ASP A 182 -42.58 23.19 13.41
N ILE A 183 -43.45 22.25 13.75
CA ILE A 183 -43.02 20.90 14.10
C ILE A 183 -42.40 20.22 12.88
N GLN A 184 -43.00 20.35 11.70
CA GLN A 184 -42.46 19.78 10.45
C GLN A 184 -41.08 20.35 10.11
N LYS A 185 -40.89 21.66 10.26
CA LYS A 185 -39.58 22.32 10.08
C LYS A 185 -38.54 21.76 11.03
N THR A 186 -38.89 21.73 12.33
CA THR A 186 -37.98 21.19 13.36
C THR A 186 -37.60 19.72 13.13
N ASP A 187 -38.58 18.90 12.79
CA ASP A 187 -38.31 17.46 12.52
C ASP A 187 -37.52 17.25 11.23
N SER A 188 -37.74 18.09 10.20
CA SER A 188 -36.92 18.04 8.97
C SER A 188 -35.48 18.45 9.20
N GLU A 189 -35.21 19.47 10.01
CA GLU A 189 -33.87 19.87 10.41
C GLU A 189 -33.15 18.79 11.22
N LYS A 190 -33.89 18.12 12.14
CA LYS A 190 -33.33 16.96 12.88
C LYS A 190 -33.01 15.80 11.97
N LEU A 191 -33.88 15.46 11.02
CA LEU A 191 -33.64 14.41 10.03
C LEU A 191 -32.41 14.71 9.17
N ALA A 192 -32.23 15.96 8.74
CA ALA A 192 -31.06 16.35 7.97
C ALA A 192 -29.75 16.19 8.79
N ARG A 193 -29.76 16.58 10.07
CA ARG A 193 -28.62 16.37 10.97
C ARG A 193 -28.31 14.89 11.19
N LEU A 194 -29.34 14.06 11.41
CA LEU A 194 -29.17 12.61 11.58
C LEU A 194 -28.63 11.95 10.31
N SER A 195 -29.11 12.38 9.14
CA SER A 195 -28.60 11.89 7.85
C SER A 195 -27.12 12.22 7.64
N SER A 196 -26.73 13.48 7.91
CA SER A 196 -25.32 13.89 7.82
C SER A 196 -24.44 13.10 8.80
N ARG A 197 -24.91 12.91 10.05
CA ARG A 197 -24.18 12.11 11.04
C ARG A 197 -24.08 10.64 10.65
N ALA A 198 -25.12 10.07 10.04
CA ALA A 198 -25.07 8.69 9.56
C ALA A 198 -24.01 8.47 8.48
N GLU A 199 -23.86 9.41 7.56
CA GLU A 199 -22.80 9.33 6.53
C GLU A 199 -21.38 9.44 7.13
N GLU A 200 -21.23 10.29 8.15
CA GLU A 200 -19.97 10.41 8.88
C GLU A 200 -19.62 9.11 9.63
N ILE A 201 -20.58 8.53 10.33
CA ILE A 201 -20.41 7.25 11.04
C ILE A 201 -20.07 6.12 10.07
N LYS A 202 -20.72 6.06 8.90
CA LYS A 202 -20.40 5.06 7.87
C LYS A 202 -18.96 5.16 7.36
N ARG A 203 -18.44 6.38 7.17
CA ARG A 203 -17.03 6.59 6.81
C ARG A 203 -16.09 6.07 7.88
N LEU A 204 -16.36 6.39 9.15
CA LEU A 204 -15.57 5.88 10.27
C LEU A 204 -15.59 4.35 10.35
N LEU A 205 -16.74 3.72 10.07
CA LEU A 205 -16.83 2.25 10.00
C LEU A 205 -15.92 1.69 8.92
N VAL A 206 -15.92 2.26 7.72
CA VAL A 206 -15.06 1.81 6.62
C VAL A 206 -13.59 1.90 7.04
N GLU A 207 -13.14 3.04 7.58
CA GLU A 207 -11.77 3.24 8.04
C GLU A 207 -11.35 2.20 9.08
N HIS A 208 -12.21 1.91 10.06
CA HIS A 208 -11.89 0.93 11.10
C HIS A 208 -11.94 -0.52 10.60
N TYR A 209 -12.80 -0.85 9.62
CA TYR A 209 -12.79 -2.17 8.98
C TYR A 209 -11.52 -2.37 8.14
N GLU A 210 -11.06 -1.34 7.44
CA GLU A 210 -9.79 -1.37 6.71
C GLU A 210 -8.61 -1.54 7.67
N ALA A 211 -8.58 -0.80 8.78
CA ALA A 211 -7.56 -0.95 9.82
C ALA A 211 -7.53 -2.38 10.39
N ARG A 212 -8.71 -2.98 10.65
CA ARG A 212 -8.83 -4.37 11.08
C ARG A 212 -8.30 -5.35 10.04
N GLY A 213 -8.63 -5.11 8.76
CA GLY A 213 -8.14 -5.91 7.64
C GLY A 213 -6.61 -5.87 7.52
N ASN A 214 -6.03 -4.68 7.64
CA ASN A 214 -4.59 -4.45 7.61
C ASN A 214 -3.89 -5.15 8.79
N LEU A 215 -4.46 -5.06 10.00
CA LEU A 215 -3.93 -5.72 11.17
C LEU A 215 -3.93 -7.26 11.01
N ALA A 216 -5.00 -7.83 10.46
CA ALA A 216 -5.09 -9.26 10.18
C ALA A 216 -4.13 -9.71 9.07
N ALA A 217 -3.88 -8.86 8.06
CA ALA A 217 -2.87 -9.10 7.04
C ALA A 217 -1.46 -9.08 7.65
N GLY A 218 -1.17 -8.09 8.50
CA GLY A 218 0.10 -8.00 9.24
C GLY A 218 0.38 -9.24 10.09
N LYS A 219 -0.64 -9.77 10.78
CA LYS A 219 -0.51 -11.01 11.55
C LYS A 219 -0.08 -12.18 10.68
N ARG A 220 -0.77 -12.41 9.55
CA ARG A 220 -0.42 -13.49 8.61
C ARG A 220 1.00 -13.36 8.10
N THR A 221 1.42 -12.15 7.82
CA THR A 221 2.77 -11.80 7.41
C THR A 221 3.80 -12.14 8.50
N ALA A 222 3.55 -11.72 9.73
CA ALA A 222 4.43 -12.01 10.87
C ALA A 222 4.56 -13.52 11.13
N ASP A 223 3.45 -14.23 11.06
CA ASP A 223 3.43 -15.70 11.19
C ASP A 223 4.28 -16.37 10.10
N GLN A 224 4.18 -15.89 8.85
CA GLN A 224 5.00 -16.40 7.74
C GLN A 224 6.50 -16.19 7.97
N ILE A 225 6.91 -14.99 8.44
CA ILE A 225 8.32 -14.66 8.72
C ILE A 225 8.88 -15.56 9.83
N ILE A 226 8.10 -15.80 10.90
CA ILE A 226 8.54 -16.64 12.00
C ILE A 226 8.74 -18.11 11.56
N LEU A 227 7.92 -18.59 10.62
CA LEU A 227 7.99 -19.96 10.12
C LEU A 227 9.10 -20.17 9.07
N LEU A 228 9.69 -19.11 8.51
CA LEU A 228 10.82 -19.24 7.58
C LEU A 228 11.99 -19.92 8.30
N LYS A 229 12.50 -21.01 7.75
CA LYS A 229 13.71 -21.69 8.26
C LYS A 229 14.97 -20.98 7.80
N ASP A 230 15.04 -20.68 6.50
CA ASP A 230 16.17 -20.09 5.82
C ASP A 230 15.77 -18.76 5.17
N TYR A 231 16.76 -17.94 4.84
CA TYR A 231 16.56 -16.69 4.13
C TYR A 231 16.03 -16.96 2.71
N ASP A 232 14.82 -16.50 2.44
CA ASP A 232 14.20 -16.54 1.11
C ASP A 232 14.08 -15.12 0.54
N PRO A 233 14.89 -14.74 -0.46
CA PRO A 233 14.90 -13.38 -1.00
C PRO A 233 13.58 -12.98 -1.64
N ASP A 234 12.79 -13.91 -2.17
CA ASP A 234 11.51 -13.60 -2.83
C ASP A 234 10.42 -13.30 -1.78
N ILE A 235 10.48 -13.96 -0.63
CA ILE A 235 9.61 -13.66 0.51
C ILE A 235 10.06 -12.36 1.18
N ILE A 236 11.35 -12.22 1.50
CA ILE A 236 11.91 -11.05 2.22
C ILE A 236 11.67 -9.74 1.47
N ARG A 237 11.71 -9.73 0.14
CA ARG A 237 11.41 -8.55 -0.70
C ARG A 237 10.00 -8.00 -0.54
N ASN A 238 9.08 -8.78 -0.04
CA ASN A 238 7.74 -8.28 0.22
C ASN A 238 7.72 -7.35 1.44
N PHE A 239 8.71 -7.45 2.33
CA PHE A 239 8.79 -6.73 3.60
C PHE A 239 9.91 -5.69 3.63
N VAL A 240 11.03 -5.99 2.98
CA VAL A 240 12.21 -5.13 2.93
C VAL A 240 12.27 -4.42 1.58
N GLU A 241 12.41 -3.10 1.60
CA GLU A 241 12.65 -2.31 0.39
C GLU A 241 14.10 -2.41 -0.03
N ARG A 242 15.00 -2.17 0.93
CA ARG A 242 16.45 -2.29 0.77
C ARG A 242 17.12 -2.49 2.12
N ASP A 243 18.31 -3.03 2.09
CA ASP A 243 19.22 -3.14 3.22
C ASP A 243 20.50 -2.35 2.89
N ARG A 244 20.75 -1.27 3.63
CA ARG A 244 21.94 -0.41 3.49
C ARG A 244 23.07 -1.00 4.29
N VAL A 245 24.14 -1.40 3.61
CA VAL A 245 25.31 -2.03 4.23
C VAL A 245 26.45 -1.03 4.31
N TYR A 246 27.01 -0.89 5.51
CA TYR A 246 28.11 -0.02 5.82
C TYR A 246 29.46 -0.76 5.67
N PRO A 247 30.57 -0.02 5.42
CA PRO A 247 31.92 -0.61 5.41
C PRO A 247 32.33 -1.25 6.75
N SER A 248 31.71 -0.83 7.86
CA SER A 248 31.87 -1.44 9.19
C SER A 248 31.32 -2.87 9.28
N GLY A 249 30.51 -3.30 8.31
CA GLY A 249 29.76 -4.57 8.33
C GLY A 249 28.39 -4.48 9.00
N GLU A 250 28.03 -3.31 9.51
CA GLU A 250 26.69 -3.03 9.99
C GLU A 250 25.71 -2.88 8.83
N SER A 251 24.42 -3.08 9.10
CA SER A 251 23.39 -2.82 8.10
C SER A 251 22.17 -2.13 8.70
N GLU A 252 21.48 -1.36 7.86
CA GLU A 252 20.25 -0.67 8.20
C GLU A 252 19.16 -1.06 7.19
N ILE A 253 18.07 -1.62 7.71
CA ILE A 253 17.01 -2.19 6.89
C ILE A 253 15.88 -1.20 6.71
N ASP A 254 15.64 -0.78 5.47
CA ASP A 254 14.47 0.00 5.10
C ASP A 254 13.28 -0.96 4.87
N MET A 255 12.32 -0.93 5.78
CA MET A 255 11.10 -1.72 5.66
C MET A 255 10.16 -1.09 4.63
N ARG A 256 9.49 -1.92 3.84
CA ARG A 256 8.37 -1.43 3.02
C ARG A 256 7.25 -1.00 3.96
N THR A 257 6.98 0.29 3.99
CA THR A 257 5.79 0.82 4.63
C THR A 257 4.57 0.35 3.83
N SER A 258 3.98 -0.80 4.21
CA SER A 258 2.57 -0.96 3.97
C SER A 258 1.90 0.14 4.78
N SER A 259 1.09 0.97 4.15
CA SER A 259 0.35 2.09 4.74
C SER A 259 -0.64 1.61 5.81
N GLY A 260 -0.14 1.08 6.92
CA GLY A 260 -0.89 0.47 8.00
C GLY A 260 -0.19 0.45 9.35
N TYR A 261 1.08 0.88 9.43
CA TYR A 261 1.84 0.90 10.69
C TYR A 261 2.13 2.32 11.22
N ALA A 262 1.35 3.34 10.80
CA ALA A 262 1.37 4.63 11.48
C ALA A 262 0.35 4.57 12.63
N CYS A 263 0.82 4.39 13.86
CA CYS A 263 0.09 4.77 15.06
C CYS A 263 0.09 6.27 15.22
#